data_72289a4e7ebebed20ce282e7bf9098fd
#
_entry.id   72289a4e7ebebed20ce282e7bf9098fd
#
_cell.length_a   1.000
_cell.length_b   1.000
_cell.length_c   1.000
_cell.angle_alpha   90.00
_cell.angle_beta   90.00
_cell.angle_gamma   90.00
#
_symmetry.space_group_name_H-M   'P 1'
#
loop_
_entity.id
_entity.type
_entity.pdbx_description
1 polymer ?
#
loop_
_entity_poly.entity_id
_entity_poly.type
_entity_poly.pdbx_seq_one_letter_code
_entity_poly.pdbx_strand_id
1 'polypeptide(L)'
;MKFTLAIGNPPYGVGGNLAIKILNKTSEITDDIRFVLPTSMRKPSCQNKIKPYLHCEVDDDLDAATFPGGISAVKQYWKVKNTSRFAKGVNEIPMHREHPDFEFLDYKDRFEADVFIGEYGCGPSGIVKTENFTHYAKGHHFLNVKS
;
A
#
# COMPACT_ATOMS: atom_id res chain seq x y z
N MET A 1 29.10 -8.49 12.21
CA MET A 1 28.66 -7.83 13.46
C MET A 1 27.19 -7.42 13.29
N LYS A 2 26.30 -7.82 14.18
CA LYS A 2 24.90 -7.38 14.18
C LYS A 2 24.68 -6.32 15.25
N PHE A 3 23.87 -5.33 14.96
CA PHE A 3 23.41 -4.35 15.95
C PHE A 3 22.25 -4.93 16.73
N THR A 4 22.06 -4.46 17.98
CA THR A 4 20.96 -4.92 18.84
C THR A 4 19.61 -4.39 18.38
N LEU A 5 19.58 -3.16 17.86
CA LEU A 5 18.35 -2.44 17.50
C LEU A 5 18.64 -1.39 16.42
N ALA A 6 17.72 -1.21 15.50
CA ALA A 6 17.66 -0.07 14.59
C ALA A 6 16.38 0.75 14.85
N ILE A 7 16.53 2.04 15.05
CA ILE A 7 15.40 2.98 15.20
C ILE A 7 15.55 4.07 14.15
N GLY A 8 14.45 4.46 13.50
CA GLY A 8 14.50 5.54 12.52
C GLY A 8 13.17 5.89 11.87
N ASN A 9 13.25 6.97 11.10
CA ASN A 9 12.21 7.40 10.17
C ASN A 9 12.87 7.48 8.79
N PRO A 10 12.94 6.38 8.05
CA PRO A 10 13.60 6.35 6.75
C PRO A 10 12.80 7.17 5.72
N PRO A 11 13.46 7.73 4.69
CA PRO A 11 12.76 8.37 3.59
C PRO A 11 11.84 7.36 2.88
N TYR A 12 10.59 7.75 2.61
CA TYR A 12 9.57 6.81 2.11
C TYR A 12 9.74 6.50 0.62
N GLY A 13 10.07 7.52 -0.19
CA GLY A 13 10.08 7.40 -1.64
C GLY A 13 8.67 7.22 -2.24
N VAL A 14 8.59 7.08 -3.55
CA VAL A 14 7.30 6.89 -4.24
C VAL A 14 6.67 5.57 -3.81
N GLY A 15 5.42 5.63 -3.30
CA GLY A 15 4.67 4.46 -2.85
C GLY A 15 5.32 3.66 -1.72
N GLY A 16 6.24 4.26 -0.93
CA GLY A 16 6.94 3.58 0.16
C GLY A 16 8.11 2.68 -0.28
N ASN A 17 8.44 2.66 -1.57
CA ASN A 17 9.46 1.73 -2.10
C ASN A 17 10.85 1.90 -1.48
N LEU A 18 11.25 3.14 -1.16
CA LEU A 18 12.56 3.39 -0.55
C LEU A 18 12.58 2.91 0.90
N ALA A 19 11.51 3.17 1.67
CA ALA A 19 11.37 2.67 3.03
C ALA A 19 11.44 1.13 3.09
N ILE A 20 10.78 0.44 2.14
CA ILE A 20 10.85 -1.03 2.02
C ILE A 20 12.28 -1.50 1.76
N LYS A 21 13.00 -0.86 0.83
CA LYS A 21 14.42 -1.20 0.57
C LYS A 21 15.28 -1.03 1.81
N ILE A 22 15.09 0.08 2.55
CA ILE A 22 15.83 0.35 3.77
C ILE A 22 15.47 -0.68 4.85
N LEU A 23 14.18 -0.98 5.07
CA LEU A 23 13.73 -2.00 6.01
C LEU A 23 14.37 -3.37 5.70
N ASN A 24 14.29 -3.82 4.44
CA ASN A 24 14.88 -5.07 4.00
C ASN A 24 16.41 -5.09 4.19
N LYS A 25 17.09 -3.99 3.94
CA LYS A 25 18.56 -3.89 4.12
C LYS A 25 18.94 -3.86 5.59
N THR A 26 18.17 -3.15 6.42
CA THR A 26 18.38 -3.08 7.86
C THR A 26 18.28 -4.46 8.52
N SER A 27 17.38 -5.33 8.01
CA SER A 27 17.23 -6.70 8.52
C SER A 27 18.48 -7.59 8.33
N GLU A 28 19.42 -7.17 7.51
CA GLU A 28 20.70 -7.90 7.34
C GLU A 28 21.69 -7.60 8.47
N ILE A 29 21.50 -6.49 9.19
CA ILE A 29 22.42 -6.02 10.23
C ILE A 29 21.83 -5.97 11.63
N THR A 30 20.50 -6.14 11.77
CA THR A 30 19.84 -6.23 13.09
C THR A 30 18.59 -7.10 12.99
N ASP A 31 18.21 -7.70 14.11
CA ASP A 31 17.00 -8.51 14.23
C ASP A 31 15.83 -7.75 14.84
N ASP A 32 16.03 -6.52 15.35
CA ASP A 32 15.01 -5.64 15.92
C ASP A 32 15.02 -4.28 15.20
N ILE A 33 13.90 -3.92 14.57
CA ILE A 33 13.77 -2.70 13.77
C ILE A 33 12.51 -1.96 14.19
N ARG A 34 12.65 -0.68 14.55
CA ARG A 34 11.54 0.19 14.97
C ARG A 34 11.52 1.42 14.09
N PHE A 35 10.64 1.42 13.10
CA PHE A 35 10.56 2.48 12.11
C PHE A 35 9.22 3.21 12.17
N VAL A 36 9.28 4.50 11.85
CA VAL A 36 8.12 5.27 11.41
C VAL A 36 8.04 5.11 9.89
N LEU A 37 6.91 4.64 9.40
CA LEU A 37 6.72 4.25 8.01
C LEU A 37 5.41 4.83 7.47
N PRO A 38 5.25 4.98 6.14
CA PRO A 38 3.98 5.44 5.60
C PRO A 38 2.89 4.37 5.76
N THR A 39 1.62 4.79 5.92
CA THR A 39 0.46 3.87 6.02
C THR A 39 0.34 2.93 4.81
N SER A 40 0.88 3.31 3.66
CA SER A 40 0.94 2.44 2.47
C SER A 40 1.70 1.13 2.70
N MET A 41 2.54 1.04 3.74
CA MET A 41 3.22 -0.20 4.13
C MET A 41 2.25 -1.34 4.45
N ARG A 42 1.01 -1.03 4.85
CA ARG A 42 -0.07 -2.02 5.11
C ARG A 42 -0.65 -2.62 3.83
N LYS A 43 -0.47 -1.98 2.67
CA LYS A 43 -1.02 -2.47 1.40
C LYS A 43 -0.34 -3.77 0.97
N PRO A 44 -1.10 -4.75 0.41
CA PRO A 44 -0.52 -6.00 -0.11
C PRO A 44 0.65 -5.77 -1.05
N SER A 45 0.56 -4.77 -1.93
CA SER A 45 1.62 -4.43 -2.89
C SER A 45 2.94 -3.99 -2.24
N CYS A 46 2.89 -3.42 -1.03
CA CYS A 46 4.08 -3.09 -0.23
C CYS A 46 4.52 -4.31 0.58
N GLN A 47 3.58 -5.00 1.23
CA GLN A 47 3.85 -6.18 2.03
C GLN A 47 4.57 -7.27 1.22
N ASN A 48 4.16 -7.50 -0.02
CA ASN A 48 4.77 -8.50 -0.90
C ASN A 48 6.23 -8.20 -1.29
N LYS A 49 6.69 -6.97 -1.09
CA LYS A 49 8.10 -6.56 -1.32
C LYS A 49 8.97 -6.66 -0.06
N ILE A 50 8.37 -6.87 1.10
CA ILE A 50 9.08 -7.03 2.38
C ILE A 50 9.49 -8.49 2.51
N LYS A 51 10.74 -8.72 2.92
CA LYS A 51 11.30 -10.07 3.09
C LYS A 51 10.41 -10.94 3.99
N PRO A 52 10.15 -12.21 3.62
CA PRO A 52 9.16 -13.05 4.29
C PRO A 52 9.50 -13.39 5.74
N TYR A 53 10.74 -13.30 6.14
CA TYR A 53 11.17 -13.56 7.52
C TYR A 53 11.11 -12.32 8.44
N LEU A 54 10.71 -11.15 7.91
CA LEU A 54 10.41 -9.95 8.69
C LEU A 54 8.96 -10.01 9.17
N HIS A 55 8.76 -10.06 10.48
CA HIS A 55 7.46 -10.08 11.14
C HIS A 55 7.18 -8.74 11.80
N CYS A 56 6.06 -8.11 11.46
CA CYS A 56 5.58 -6.91 12.13
C CYS A 56 4.86 -7.31 13.42
N GLU A 57 5.41 -6.92 14.56
CA GLU A 57 4.85 -7.23 15.88
C GLU A 57 4.02 -6.09 16.47
N VAL A 58 4.28 -4.86 16.04
CA VAL A 58 3.53 -3.65 16.42
C VAL A 58 3.25 -2.85 15.17
N ASP A 59 2.03 -2.38 15.04
CA ASP A 59 1.57 -1.53 13.93
C ASP A 59 0.54 -0.52 14.46
N ASP A 60 1.03 0.61 14.96
CA ASP A 60 0.24 1.66 15.57
C ASP A 60 0.14 2.88 14.65
N ASP A 61 -1.04 3.45 14.53
CA ASP A 61 -1.22 4.74 13.86
C ASP A 61 -0.52 5.85 14.64
N LEU A 62 0.09 6.76 13.91
CA LEU A 62 0.58 8.02 14.47
C LEU A 62 -0.44 9.11 14.21
N ASP A 63 -0.60 10.00 15.19
CA ASP A 63 -1.47 11.16 15.06
C ASP A 63 -1.05 11.98 13.83
N ALA A 64 -2.02 12.33 12.98
CA ALA A 64 -1.81 13.15 11.79
C ALA A 64 -1.17 14.52 12.11
N ALA A 65 -1.35 15.03 13.33
CA ALA A 65 -0.70 16.23 13.82
C ALA A 65 0.83 16.06 14.05
N THR A 66 1.32 14.82 14.08
CA THR A 66 2.76 14.53 14.32
C THR A 66 3.65 14.96 13.15
N PHE A 67 3.09 15.01 11.93
CA PHE A 67 3.85 15.38 10.73
C PHE A 67 3.29 16.62 10.04
N PRO A 68 4.14 17.61 9.77
CA PRO A 68 3.74 18.74 8.91
C PRO A 68 3.25 18.25 7.55
N GLY A 69 2.12 18.79 7.07
CA GLY A 69 1.57 18.42 5.76
C GLY A 69 0.62 17.23 5.74
N GLY A 70 0.21 16.70 6.91
CA GLY A 70 -0.83 15.66 7.01
C GLY A 70 -0.42 14.30 6.45
N ILE A 71 0.87 13.97 6.49
CA ILE A 71 1.37 12.66 6.05
C ILE A 71 0.89 11.60 7.05
N SER A 72 0.09 10.65 6.57
CA SER A 72 -0.32 9.50 7.36
C SER A 72 0.84 8.52 7.53
N ALA A 73 1.26 8.32 8.77
CA ALA A 73 2.36 7.44 9.12
C ALA A 73 1.96 6.46 10.24
N VAL A 74 2.72 5.39 10.34
CA VAL A 74 2.56 4.33 11.35
C VAL A 74 3.88 4.07 12.04
N LYS A 75 3.81 3.72 13.31
CA LYS A 75 4.94 3.20 14.07
C LYS A 75 4.90 1.68 13.95
N GLN A 76 5.89 1.09 13.31
CA GLN A 76 5.98 -0.35 13.13
C GLN A 76 7.24 -0.92 13.78
N TYR A 77 7.07 -2.04 14.49
CA TYR A 77 8.16 -2.82 15.07
C TYR A 77 8.27 -4.15 14.32
N TRP A 78 9.44 -4.40 13.78
CA TRP A 78 9.73 -5.57 12.96
C TRP A 78 10.79 -6.43 13.61
N LYS A 79 10.57 -7.74 13.61
CA LYS A 79 11.51 -8.76 14.08
C LYS A 79 11.90 -9.68 12.93
N VAL A 80 13.20 -9.98 12.86
CA VAL A 80 13.69 -11.06 12.00
C VAL A 80 13.45 -12.39 12.72
N LYS A 81 12.75 -13.31 12.05
CA LYS A 81 12.48 -14.67 12.57
C LYS A 81 12.99 -15.72 11.58
N ASN A 82 13.25 -16.92 12.06
CA ASN A 82 13.71 -18.04 11.22
C ASN A 82 12.57 -18.68 10.40
N THR A 83 11.35 -18.19 10.53
CA THR A 83 10.16 -18.67 9.83
C THR A 83 9.60 -17.60 8.91
N SER A 84 9.00 -18.02 7.79
CA SER A 84 8.23 -17.11 6.96
C SER A 84 6.97 -16.65 7.68
N ARG A 85 6.60 -15.39 7.50
CA ARG A 85 5.30 -14.83 7.94
C ARG A 85 4.13 -15.27 7.05
N PHE A 86 4.40 -15.84 5.89
CA PHE A 86 3.41 -16.41 5.01
C PHE A 86 3.15 -17.87 5.38
N ALA A 87 1.92 -18.34 5.16
CA ALA A 87 1.59 -19.74 5.31
C ALA A 87 2.43 -20.62 4.36
N LYS A 88 2.60 -21.90 4.71
CA LYS A 88 3.36 -22.84 3.89
C LYS A 88 2.76 -22.91 2.47
N GLY A 89 3.61 -22.68 1.46
CA GLY A 89 3.20 -22.64 0.05
C GLY A 89 2.64 -21.31 -0.43
N VAL A 90 2.53 -20.32 0.46
CA VAL A 90 2.12 -18.95 0.11
C VAL A 90 3.36 -18.07 0.12
N ASN A 91 3.63 -17.37 -0.96
CA ASN A 91 4.79 -16.49 -1.09
C ASN A 91 4.41 -15.00 -1.06
N GLU A 92 3.12 -14.68 -1.16
CA GLU A 92 2.64 -13.31 -1.19
C GLU A 92 1.20 -13.19 -0.67
N ILE A 93 0.82 -11.98 -0.26
CA ILE A 93 -0.55 -11.64 0.09
C ILE A 93 -1.33 -11.47 -1.23
N PRO A 94 -2.46 -12.17 -1.41
CA PRO A 94 -3.27 -12.01 -2.60
C PRO A 94 -3.72 -10.55 -2.79
N MET A 95 -3.56 -10.04 -3.99
CA MET A 95 -4.19 -8.79 -4.38
C MET A 95 -5.51 -9.15 -5.05
N HIS A 96 -6.61 -8.84 -4.39
CA HIS A 96 -7.93 -9.03 -4.98
C HIS A 96 -8.10 -8.04 -6.12
N ARG A 97 -8.28 -8.56 -7.33
CA ARG A 97 -8.59 -7.79 -8.55
C ARG A 97 -10.04 -8.00 -9.00
N GLU A 98 -10.74 -8.88 -8.31
CA GLU A 98 -12.12 -9.26 -8.59
C GLU A 98 -12.99 -8.90 -7.39
N HIS A 99 -14.19 -8.44 -7.66
CA HIS A 99 -15.20 -8.17 -6.66
C HIS A 99 -16.52 -8.83 -7.09
N PRO A 100 -17.33 -9.37 -6.16
CA PRO A 100 -18.61 -9.98 -6.53
C PRO A 100 -19.58 -8.99 -7.17
N ASP A 101 -19.59 -7.74 -6.71
CA ASP A 101 -20.61 -6.75 -7.08
C ASP A 101 -20.20 -5.84 -8.25
N PHE A 102 -18.92 -5.83 -8.63
CA PHE A 102 -18.45 -4.98 -9.73
C PHE A 102 -17.21 -5.56 -10.43
N GLU A 103 -16.95 -5.08 -11.63
CA GLU A 103 -15.74 -5.35 -12.40
C GLU A 103 -15.04 -4.06 -12.80
N PHE A 104 -13.71 -4.11 -12.85
CA PHE A 104 -12.90 -3.01 -13.36
C PHE A 104 -12.80 -3.10 -14.87
N LEU A 105 -13.03 -1.98 -15.56
CA LEU A 105 -12.86 -1.87 -16.99
C LEU A 105 -11.50 -1.26 -17.35
N ASP A 106 -10.98 -1.66 -18.51
CA ASP A 106 -9.82 -1.01 -19.10
C ASP A 106 -10.17 0.43 -19.52
N TYR A 107 -9.16 1.30 -19.53
CA TYR A 107 -9.34 2.70 -19.92
C TYR A 107 -9.96 2.88 -21.31
N LYS A 108 -9.69 1.96 -22.24
CA LYS A 108 -10.29 1.96 -23.60
C LYS A 108 -11.82 1.81 -23.57
N ASP A 109 -12.34 1.06 -22.61
CA ASP A 109 -13.76 0.71 -22.46
C ASP A 109 -14.48 1.65 -21.46
N ARG A 110 -13.86 2.72 -21.03
CA ARG A 110 -14.33 3.64 -19.98
C ARG A 110 -15.72 4.26 -20.23
N PHE A 111 -16.13 4.40 -21.47
CA PHE A 111 -17.45 4.95 -21.82
C PHE A 111 -18.60 3.94 -21.62
N GLU A 112 -18.26 2.66 -21.46
CA GLU A 112 -19.20 1.59 -21.15
C GLU A 112 -19.40 1.40 -19.64
N ALA A 113 -18.57 2.04 -18.83
CA ALA A 113 -18.64 1.94 -17.38
C ALA A 113 -19.91 2.57 -16.81
N ASP A 114 -20.38 2.02 -15.68
CA ASP A 114 -21.49 2.62 -14.92
C ASP A 114 -21.00 3.77 -14.05
N VAL A 115 -19.83 3.60 -13.43
CA VAL A 115 -19.22 4.59 -12.52
C VAL A 115 -17.73 4.75 -12.79
N PHE A 116 -17.21 5.92 -12.41
CA PHE A 116 -15.78 6.17 -12.38
C PHE A 116 -15.36 6.70 -11.00
N ILE A 117 -14.18 6.29 -10.57
CA ILE A 117 -13.60 6.68 -9.27
C ILE A 117 -12.27 7.37 -9.54
N GLY A 118 -12.17 8.64 -9.18
CA GLY A 118 -10.93 9.40 -9.25
C GLY A 118 -9.94 8.94 -8.17
N GLU A 119 -8.69 8.72 -8.56
CA GLU A 119 -7.62 8.62 -7.59
C GLU A 119 -7.39 9.97 -6.90
N TYR A 120 -6.75 9.94 -5.72
CA TYR A 120 -6.44 11.17 -4.98
C TYR A 120 -5.69 12.19 -5.85
N GLY A 121 -6.27 13.38 -5.97
CA GLY A 121 -5.71 14.46 -6.80
C GLY A 121 -6.04 14.39 -8.29
N CYS A 122 -6.78 13.38 -8.76
CA CYS A 122 -7.10 13.21 -10.18
C CYS A 122 -8.51 13.69 -10.58
N GLY A 123 -9.24 14.30 -9.67
CA GLY A 123 -10.58 14.83 -9.92
C GLY A 123 -11.71 14.04 -9.28
N PRO A 124 -12.96 14.39 -9.58
CA PRO A 124 -14.12 13.80 -8.94
C PRO A 124 -14.36 12.35 -9.33
N SER A 125 -15.12 11.64 -8.51
CA SER A 125 -15.75 10.37 -8.84
C SER A 125 -17.21 10.60 -9.20
N GLY A 126 -17.81 9.71 -9.99
CA GLY A 126 -19.20 9.86 -10.37
C GLY A 126 -19.75 8.76 -11.29
N ILE A 127 -20.92 9.00 -11.83
CA ILE A 127 -21.59 8.11 -12.77
C ILE A 127 -21.20 8.49 -14.20
N VAL A 128 -20.71 7.53 -14.97
CA VAL A 128 -20.21 7.75 -16.34
C VAL A 128 -21.33 8.17 -17.30
N LYS A 129 -22.52 7.60 -17.16
CA LYS A 129 -23.67 7.83 -18.05
C LYS A 129 -24.40 9.17 -17.81
N THR A 130 -23.72 10.14 -17.15
CA THR A 130 -24.26 11.49 -16.98
C THR A 130 -23.73 12.45 -18.03
N GLU A 131 -24.53 13.46 -18.39
CA GLU A 131 -24.18 14.50 -19.36
C GLU A 131 -22.89 15.27 -19.01
N ASN A 132 -22.39 15.14 -17.79
CA ASN A 132 -21.20 15.80 -17.28
C ASN A 132 -19.92 14.94 -17.39
N PHE A 133 -19.98 13.75 -17.99
CA PHE A 133 -18.79 12.93 -18.20
C PHE A 133 -17.95 13.48 -19.34
N THR A 134 -17.08 14.42 -19.05
CA THR A 134 -16.11 14.97 -20.00
C THR A 134 -14.71 14.48 -19.63
N HIS A 135 -14.15 13.62 -20.47
CA HIS A 135 -12.71 13.29 -20.56
C HIS A 135 -11.93 13.27 -19.25
N TYR A 136 -12.22 12.34 -18.37
CA TYR A 136 -11.30 12.08 -17.27
C TYR A 136 -10.11 11.28 -17.78
N ALA A 137 -8.95 11.90 -17.62
CA ALA A 137 -7.67 11.36 -18.03
C ALA A 137 -7.17 10.26 -17.07
N LYS A 138 -5.95 9.85 -17.26
CA LYS A 138 -5.20 8.92 -16.40
C LYS A 138 -5.42 9.20 -14.91
N GLY A 139 -5.62 8.15 -14.10
CA GLY A 139 -5.84 8.26 -12.66
C GLY A 139 -7.29 8.08 -12.24
N HIS A 140 -8.15 7.55 -13.11
CA HIS A 140 -9.49 7.10 -12.76
C HIS A 140 -9.63 5.59 -12.98
N HIS A 141 -10.39 4.96 -12.11
CA HIS A 141 -10.83 3.58 -12.26
C HIS A 141 -12.28 3.58 -12.77
N PHE A 142 -12.57 2.74 -13.71
CA PHE A 142 -13.87 2.58 -14.34
C PHE A 142 -14.45 1.23 -13.95
N LEU A 143 -15.72 1.20 -13.58
CA LEU A 143 -16.37 0.04 -12.96
C LEU A 143 -17.74 -0.18 -13.60
N ASN A 144 -18.07 -1.44 -13.85
CA ASN A 144 -19.43 -1.89 -14.09
C ASN A 144 -19.98 -2.60 -12.86
N VAL A 145 -21.23 -2.32 -12.53
CA VAL A 145 -21.96 -3.01 -11.48
C VAL A 145 -22.47 -4.33 -12.06
N LYS A 146 -22.14 -5.42 -11.38
CA LYS A 146 -22.65 -6.75 -11.74
C LYS A 146 -24.09 -6.88 -11.26
N SER A 147 -24.98 -7.25 -12.15
CA SER A 147 -26.38 -7.55 -11.85
C SER A 147 -26.54 -8.96 -11.27
#